data_fdea23587587bb33d02f85569487ba2c
#
_entry.id   fdea23587587bb33d02f85569487ba2c
#
_cell.length_a   1.000
_cell.length_b   1.000
_cell.length_c   1.000
_cell.angle_alpha   90.00
_cell.angle_beta   90.00
_cell.angle_gamma   90.00
#
_symmetry.space_group_name_H-M   'P 1'
#
loop_
_entity.id
_entity.type
_entity.pdbx_description
1 polymer ?
#
loop_
_entity_poly.entity_id
_entity_poly.type
_entity_poly.pdbx_seq_one_letter_code
_entity_poly.pdbx_strand_id
1 'polypeptide(L)'
;DSNTSTITVTVTSVNDVPVAADKSVTTAEDTAVTVTMSATDVESDALTYSIVATPDNGSLGTVSGSDVVYTPNTNYNGSDTFTYKVTDANSGVSNIATVTMTITAVNDAPVTSNGTATTNEDTPVNIALTATDVDGDSLTYSVVTSPSSGSVSIDGSVATYTPSANTNGSDTFTFKVSDGTADSNTSTITVTVTSVNDVPVAA
;
A
#
# COMPACT_ATOMS: atom_id res chain seq x y z
N ASP A 1 -66.21 12.53 -55.78
CA ASP A 1 -64.91 12.54 -55.07
C ASP A 1 -65.12 13.05 -53.63
N SER A 2 -64.73 12.27 -52.63
CA SER A 2 -64.75 12.66 -51.22
C SER A 2 -63.52 13.50 -50.87
N ASN A 3 -63.67 14.47 -49.93
CA ASN A 3 -62.54 15.21 -49.38
C ASN A 3 -61.65 14.27 -48.57
N THR A 4 -60.32 14.49 -48.64
CA THR A 4 -59.34 13.88 -47.74
C THR A 4 -59.47 14.51 -46.35
N SER A 5 -59.73 13.69 -45.31
CA SER A 5 -59.65 14.12 -43.92
C SER A 5 -58.32 13.67 -43.31
N THR A 6 -57.63 14.58 -42.62
CA THR A 6 -56.38 14.30 -41.89
C THR A 6 -56.73 14.01 -40.44
N ILE A 7 -56.29 12.88 -39.94
CA ILE A 7 -56.28 12.54 -38.50
C ILE A 7 -54.91 12.80 -37.95
N THR A 8 -54.78 13.69 -36.95
CA THR A 8 -53.54 13.93 -36.22
C THR A 8 -53.58 13.10 -34.95
N VAL A 9 -52.58 12.20 -34.79
CA VAL A 9 -52.38 11.45 -33.55
C VAL A 9 -51.20 12.06 -32.85
N THR A 10 -51.40 12.54 -31.61
CA THR A 10 -50.31 13.00 -30.73
C THR A 10 -49.94 11.85 -29.80
N VAL A 11 -48.73 11.40 -29.86
CA VAL A 11 -48.14 10.47 -28.88
C VAL A 11 -47.30 11.29 -27.91
N THR A 12 -47.68 11.24 -26.62
CA THR A 12 -46.89 11.85 -25.54
C THR A 12 -45.91 10.84 -25.02
N SER A 13 -44.64 11.26 -24.80
CA SER A 13 -43.62 10.42 -24.16
C SER A 13 -44.00 10.20 -22.68
N VAL A 14 -43.74 9.02 -22.20
CA VAL A 14 -43.78 8.66 -20.77
C VAL A 14 -42.31 8.48 -20.35
N ASN A 15 -41.98 8.96 -19.17
CA ASN A 15 -40.61 8.85 -18.66
C ASN A 15 -40.23 7.40 -18.40
N ASP A 16 -39.14 6.96 -18.99
CA ASP A 16 -38.46 5.69 -18.70
C ASP A 16 -37.40 5.93 -17.61
N VAL A 17 -37.20 4.97 -16.71
CA VAL A 17 -36.17 5.09 -15.66
C VAL A 17 -34.78 4.81 -16.25
N PRO A 18 -33.71 5.49 -15.80
CA PRO A 18 -32.37 5.25 -16.28
C PRO A 18 -31.87 3.83 -15.92
N VAL A 19 -30.92 3.33 -16.69
CA VAL A 19 -30.28 2.03 -16.46
C VAL A 19 -28.80 2.26 -16.14
N ALA A 20 -28.40 1.99 -14.89
CA ALA A 20 -27.03 2.05 -14.43
C ALA A 20 -26.27 0.76 -14.83
N ALA A 21 -25.00 0.91 -15.24
CA ALA A 21 -24.16 -0.18 -15.73
C ALA A 21 -23.08 -0.55 -14.71
N ASP A 22 -22.84 -1.86 -14.53
CA ASP A 22 -21.70 -2.36 -13.78
C ASP A 22 -20.38 -1.96 -14.45
N LYS A 23 -19.33 -1.82 -13.62
CA LYS A 23 -17.99 -1.41 -14.09
C LYS A 23 -16.89 -2.14 -13.34
N SER A 24 -15.77 -2.38 -14.05
CA SER A 24 -14.52 -2.85 -13.43
C SER A 24 -13.43 -1.80 -13.67
N VAL A 25 -12.65 -1.54 -12.64
CA VAL A 25 -11.53 -0.57 -12.65
C VAL A 25 -10.33 -1.22 -11.96
N THR A 26 -9.13 -0.98 -12.50
CA THR A 26 -7.87 -1.44 -11.91
C THR A 26 -7.03 -0.24 -11.49
N THR A 27 -6.42 -0.32 -10.31
CA THR A 27 -5.42 0.63 -9.83
C THR A 27 -4.33 -0.13 -9.07
N ALA A 28 -3.18 0.50 -8.86
CA ALA A 28 -2.18 0.00 -7.92
C ALA A 28 -2.61 0.36 -6.48
N GLU A 29 -2.12 -0.39 -5.48
CA GLU A 29 -2.24 0.04 -4.10
C GLU A 29 -1.61 1.43 -3.90
N ASP A 30 -2.02 2.14 -2.86
CA ASP A 30 -1.61 3.51 -2.53
C ASP A 30 -1.85 4.55 -3.64
N THR A 31 -2.50 4.16 -4.74
CA THR A 31 -2.77 5.02 -5.89
C THR A 31 -4.27 5.27 -6.05
N ALA A 32 -4.68 6.52 -5.84
CA ALA A 32 -6.06 6.94 -6.08
C ALA A 32 -6.39 6.93 -7.58
N VAL A 33 -7.63 6.56 -7.91
CA VAL A 33 -8.11 6.51 -9.28
C VAL A 33 -9.50 7.15 -9.41
N THR A 34 -9.73 7.87 -10.50
CA THR A 34 -11.06 8.38 -10.84
C THR A 34 -11.88 7.30 -11.52
N VAL A 35 -13.02 6.99 -10.94
CA VAL A 35 -14.01 6.07 -11.49
C VAL A 35 -15.12 6.89 -12.13
N THR A 36 -15.28 6.77 -13.45
CA THR A 36 -16.42 7.34 -14.17
C THR A 36 -17.54 6.32 -14.22
N MET A 37 -18.59 6.53 -13.47
CA MET A 37 -19.81 5.72 -13.48
C MET A 37 -20.59 5.96 -14.78
N SER A 38 -21.45 5.03 -15.20
CA SER A 38 -22.19 5.16 -16.46
C SER A 38 -23.64 4.67 -16.33
N ALA A 39 -24.53 5.36 -17.02
CA ALA A 39 -25.92 4.99 -17.15
C ALA A 39 -26.45 5.44 -18.53
N THR A 40 -27.54 4.84 -18.94
CA THR A 40 -28.30 5.24 -20.12
C THR A 40 -29.73 5.62 -19.72
N ASP A 41 -30.28 6.58 -20.44
CA ASP A 41 -31.66 7.04 -20.31
C ASP A 41 -32.26 7.19 -21.70
N VAL A 42 -33.51 6.74 -21.88
CA VAL A 42 -34.18 6.71 -23.21
C VAL A 42 -34.48 8.13 -23.70
N GLU A 43 -34.90 9.00 -22.81
CA GLU A 43 -35.23 10.40 -23.09
C GLU A 43 -33.98 11.27 -23.14
N SER A 44 -32.82 10.73 -22.72
CA SER A 44 -31.56 11.47 -22.58
C SER A 44 -31.63 12.58 -21.51
N ASP A 45 -32.35 12.32 -20.46
CA ASP A 45 -32.50 13.24 -19.33
C ASP A 45 -31.18 13.49 -18.59
N ALA A 46 -31.12 14.58 -17.84
CA ALA A 46 -29.98 14.87 -16.97
C ALA A 46 -29.95 13.88 -15.80
N LEU A 47 -28.80 13.18 -15.64
CA LEU A 47 -28.62 12.11 -14.67
C LEU A 47 -27.84 12.58 -13.44
N THR A 48 -28.33 12.20 -12.26
CA THR A 48 -27.68 12.43 -10.96
C THR A 48 -27.22 11.11 -10.37
N TYR A 49 -25.93 10.97 -10.11
CA TYR A 49 -25.29 9.77 -9.56
C TYR A 49 -25.20 9.84 -8.05
N SER A 50 -25.48 8.74 -7.37
CA SER A 50 -25.38 8.63 -5.91
C SER A 50 -24.86 7.27 -5.47
N ILE A 51 -23.95 7.28 -4.48
CA ILE A 51 -23.39 6.06 -3.89
C ILE A 51 -24.48 5.42 -2.99
N VAL A 52 -24.59 4.10 -3.06
CA VAL A 52 -25.52 3.28 -2.26
C VAL A 52 -24.78 2.56 -1.14
N ALA A 53 -23.66 1.90 -1.47
CA ALA A 53 -22.77 1.26 -0.51
C ALA A 53 -21.32 1.70 -0.79
N THR A 54 -20.58 1.98 0.27
CA THR A 54 -19.17 2.36 0.22
C THR A 54 -18.27 1.11 0.17
N PRO A 55 -17.04 1.23 -0.35
CA PRO A 55 -16.07 0.14 -0.33
C PRO A 55 -15.60 -0.18 1.10
N ASP A 56 -15.15 -1.42 1.33
CA ASP A 56 -14.64 -1.88 2.63
C ASP A 56 -13.13 -1.62 2.79
N ASN A 57 -12.38 -1.64 1.68
CA ASN A 57 -10.93 -1.56 1.67
C ASN A 57 -10.40 -0.27 1.01
N GLY A 58 -11.21 0.77 1.02
CA GLY A 58 -10.88 2.07 0.46
C GLY A 58 -11.86 3.15 0.87
N SER A 59 -11.71 4.31 0.29
CA SER A 59 -12.60 5.44 0.50
C SER A 59 -13.01 6.09 -0.81
N LEU A 60 -14.19 6.71 -0.80
CA LEU A 60 -14.70 7.49 -1.94
C LEU A 60 -14.67 8.97 -1.62
N GLY A 61 -14.22 9.75 -2.58
CA GLY A 61 -14.38 11.20 -2.59
C GLY A 61 -15.81 11.65 -2.89
N THR A 62 -16.01 12.94 -3.05
CA THR A 62 -17.30 13.50 -3.45
C THR A 62 -17.62 13.12 -4.89
N VAL A 63 -18.87 12.72 -5.15
CA VAL A 63 -19.36 12.49 -6.51
C VAL A 63 -19.48 13.83 -7.23
N SER A 64 -18.90 13.92 -8.43
CA SER A 64 -18.95 15.10 -9.30
C SER A 64 -19.38 14.70 -10.71
N GLY A 65 -20.64 14.98 -11.05
CA GLY A 65 -21.24 14.43 -12.27
C GLY A 65 -21.29 12.91 -12.20
N SER A 66 -20.65 12.22 -13.14
CA SER A 66 -20.50 10.76 -13.15
C SER A 66 -19.21 10.26 -12.49
N ASP A 67 -18.35 11.15 -12.02
CA ASP A 67 -17.03 10.80 -11.51
C ASP A 67 -16.98 10.73 -9.97
N VAL A 68 -16.25 9.76 -9.46
CA VAL A 68 -15.89 9.64 -8.05
C VAL A 68 -14.43 9.16 -7.94
N VAL A 69 -13.66 9.73 -7.02
CA VAL A 69 -12.30 9.27 -6.75
C VAL A 69 -12.38 8.13 -5.73
N TYR A 70 -11.81 6.98 -6.08
CA TYR A 70 -11.56 5.88 -5.17
C TYR A 70 -10.10 5.93 -4.70
N THR A 71 -9.87 5.80 -3.40
CA THR A 71 -8.54 5.72 -2.79
C THR A 71 -8.46 4.42 -1.99
N PRO A 72 -7.60 3.46 -2.36
CA PRO A 72 -7.36 2.25 -1.57
C PRO A 72 -6.89 2.57 -0.15
N ASN A 73 -7.16 1.70 0.79
CA ASN A 73 -6.47 1.75 2.09
C ASN A 73 -4.97 1.47 1.87
N THR A 74 -4.13 2.05 2.72
CA THR A 74 -2.67 1.92 2.61
C THR A 74 -2.26 0.45 2.59
N ASN A 75 -1.39 0.09 1.64
CA ASN A 75 -0.86 -1.25 1.42
C ASN A 75 -1.94 -2.33 1.25
N TYR A 76 -3.12 -1.96 0.77
CA TYR A 76 -4.17 -2.93 0.44
C TYR A 76 -4.09 -3.31 -1.02
N ASN A 77 -3.90 -4.58 -1.29
CA ASN A 77 -4.07 -5.19 -2.61
C ASN A 77 -5.17 -6.26 -2.56
N GLY A 78 -5.85 -6.47 -3.69
CA GLY A 78 -6.97 -7.39 -3.77
C GLY A 78 -8.18 -6.82 -4.49
N SER A 79 -9.37 -7.29 -4.15
CA SER A 79 -10.63 -6.84 -4.74
C SER A 79 -11.43 -6.03 -3.73
N ASP A 80 -12.05 -4.95 -4.19
CA ASP A 80 -12.98 -4.14 -3.42
C ASP A 80 -14.19 -3.78 -4.28
N THR A 81 -15.30 -3.37 -3.68
CA THR A 81 -16.52 -3.03 -4.42
C THR A 81 -17.26 -1.89 -3.77
N PHE A 82 -17.91 -1.07 -4.59
CA PHE A 82 -18.93 -0.14 -4.14
C PHE A 82 -20.12 -0.17 -5.09
N THR A 83 -21.27 0.33 -4.65
CA THR A 83 -22.47 0.35 -5.49
C THR A 83 -23.03 1.76 -5.62
N TYR A 84 -23.69 2.01 -6.75
CA TYR A 84 -24.32 3.28 -7.04
C TYR A 84 -25.68 3.12 -7.72
N LYS A 85 -26.44 4.18 -7.72
CA LYS A 85 -27.67 4.35 -8.48
C LYS A 85 -27.71 5.70 -9.14
N VAL A 86 -28.59 5.85 -10.12
CA VAL A 86 -28.78 7.07 -10.89
C VAL A 86 -30.22 7.50 -10.82
N THR A 87 -30.47 8.79 -10.77
CA THR A 87 -31.81 9.40 -10.79
C THR A 87 -31.87 10.39 -11.95
N ASP A 88 -32.91 10.33 -12.77
CA ASP A 88 -33.19 11.26 -13.86
C ASP A 88 -33.83 12.57 -13.36
N ALA A 89 -34.04 13.52 -14.27
CA ALA A 89 -34.66 14.82 -13.95
C ALA A 89 -36.14 14.71 -13.53
N ASN A 90 -36.79 13.58 -13.86
CA ASN A 90 -38.20 13.32 -13.55
C ASN A 90 -38.36 12.45 -12.28
N SER A 91 -37.28 12.20 -11.53
CA SER A 91 -37.22 11.40 -10.30
C SER A 91 -37.35 9.89 -10.52
N GLY A 92 -37.19 9.39 -11.74
CA GLY A 92 -37.02 7.96 -12.04
C GLY A 92 -35.68 7.46 -11.49
N VAL A 93 -35.67 6.33 -10.80
CA VAL A 93 -34.47 5.76 -10.16
C VAL A 93 -34.08 4.48 -10.87
N SER A 94 -32.78 4.35 -11.20
CA SER A 94 -32.21 3.18 -11.85
C SER A 94 -32.18 1.93 -10.95
N ASN A 95 -31.76 0.79 -11.56
CA ASN A 95 -31.19 -0.33 -10.81
C ASN A 95 -29.96 0.13 -10.02
N ILE A 96 -29.57 -0.68 -9.02
CA ILE A 96 -28.26 -0.55 -8.35
C ILE A 96 -27.23 -1.24 -9.23
N ALA A 97 -26.15 -0.54 -9.55
CA ALA A 97 -25.00 -1.06 -10.29
C ALA A 97 -23.78 -1.19 -9.37
N THR A 98 -22.92 -2.15 -9.68
CA THR A 98 -21.70 -2.47 -8.92
C THR A 98 -20.47 -1.99 -9.68
N VAL A 99 -19.59 -1.31 -8.96
CA VAL A 99 -18.21 -1.08 -9.41
C VAL A 99 -17.30 -2.05 -8.67
N THR A 100 -16.58 -2.86 -9.45
CA THR A 100 -15.56 -3.78 -8.93
C THR A 100 -14.17 -3.17 -9.14
N MET A 101 -13.44 -3.00 -8.05
CA MET A 101 -12.06 -2.53 -8.04
C MET A 101 -11.13 -3.73 -8.00
N THR A 102 -10.07 -3.71 -8.80
CA THR A 102 -8.92 -4.62 -8.71
C THR A 102 -7.71 -3.78 -8.32
N ILE A 103 -7.22 -3.97 -7.11
CA ILE A 103 -6.06 -3.28 -6.58
C ILE A 103 -4.86 -4.21 -6.73
N THR A 104 -3.86 -3.81 -7.51
CA THR A 104 -2.65 -4.60 -7.75
C THR A 104 -1.58 -4.27 -6.72
N ALA A 105 -0.87 -5.31 -6.24
CA ALA A 105 0.27 -5.14 -5.36
C ALA A 105 1.39 -4.33 -6.04
N VAL A 106 2.09 -3.54 -5.25
CA VAL A 106 3.34 -2.84 -5.60
C VAL A 106 4.33 -3.12 -4.48
N ASN A 107 5.55 -3.47 -4.84
CA ASN A 107 6.57 -3.77 -3.84
C ASN A 107 6.87 -2.56 -2.94
N ASP A 108 6.73 -2.74 -1.63
CA ASP A 108 7.17 -1.82 -0.59
C ASP A 108 8.60 -2.17 -0.14
N ALA A 109 9.48 -1.18 -0.05
CA ALA A 109 10.84 -1.42 0.42
C ALA A 109 10.84 -1.78 1.92
N PRO A 110 11.66 -2.77 2.34
CA PRO A 110 11.74 -3.14 3.74
C PRO A 110 12.29 -2.00 4.61
N VAL A 111 11.97 -2.03 5.90
CA VAL A 111 12.38 -1.01 6.87
C VAL A 111 13.21 -1.65 7.98
N THR A 112 14.41 -1.08 8.24
CA THR A 112 15.29 -1.51 9.32
C THR A 112 15.28 -0.51 10.48
N SER A 113 15.64 -0.99 11.68
CA SER A 113 15.74 -0.18 12.89
C SER A 113 17.13 -0.21 13.49
N ASN A 114 17.55 0.91 14.09
CA ASN A 114 18.78 0.98 14.88
C ASN A 114 18.73 0.06 16.09
N GLY A 115 19.89 -0.43 16.51
CA GLY A 115 20.02 -1.31 17.67
C GLY A 115 21.26 -1.02 18.50
N THR A 116 21.31 -1.64 19.68
CA THR A 116 22.45 -1.56 20.58
C THR A 116 22.81 -2.95 21.13
N ALA A 117 24.06 -3.15 21.44
CA ALA A 117 24.55 -4.35 22.13
C ALA A 117 25.64 -4.00 23.11
N THR A 118 25.90 -4.89 24.08
CA THR A 118 27.02 -4.78 25.01
C THR A 118 27.74 -6.11 25.10
N THR A 119 29.06 -6.08 25.10
CA THR A 119 29.89 -7.25 25.31
C THR A 119 31.12 -6.89 26.10
N ASN A 120 31.82 -7.88 26.62
CA ASN A 120 33.15 -7.68 27.16
C ASN A 120 34.18 -7.67 26.00
N GLU A 121 35.35 -7.02 26.21
CA GLU A 121 36.46 -7.20 25.30
C GLU A 121 36.80 -8.69 25.16
N ASP A 122 37.37 -9.09 24.01
CA ASP A 122 37.72 -10.47 23.66
C ASP A 122 36.53 -11.46 23.60
N THR A 123 35.29 -10.97 23.77
CA THR A 123 34.07 -11.81 23.77
C THR A 123 33.15 -11.44 22.63
N PRO A 124 32.92 -12.35 21.66
CA PRO A 124 31.94 -12.12 20.62
C PRO A 124 30.51 -12.00 21.16
N VAL A 125 29.66 -11.23 20.47
CA VAL A 125 28.25 -11.10 20.80
C VAL A 125 27.36 -11.24 19.55
N ASN A 126 26.27 -11.98 19.70
CA ASN A 126 25.22 -12.10 18.68
C ASN A 126 24.18 -11.01 18.87
N ILE A 127 23.86 -10.33 17.80
CA ILE A 127 22.95 -9.17 17.77
C ILE A 127 21.83 -9.47 16.79
N ALA A 128 20.60 -9.50 17.25
CA ALA A 128 19.45 -9.61 16.36
C ALA A 128 19.26 -8.29 15.60
N LEU A 129 19.26 -8.36 14.28
CA LEU A 129 18.98 -7.24 13.40
C LEU A 129 17.49 -7.19 13.14
N THR A 130 16.86 -6.03 13.36
CA THR A 130 15.41 -5.86 13.19
C THR A 130 15.10 -5.24 11.85
N ALA A 131 14.26 -5.93 11.09
CA ALA A 131 13.69 -5.44 9.85
C ALA A 131 12.23 -5.89 9.73
N THR A 132 11.43 -5.12 9.02
CA THR A 132 10.05 -5.45 8.65
C THR A 132 9.85 -5.20 7.17
N ASP A 133 8.99 -5.99 6.57
CA ASP A 133 8.55 -5.86 5.20
C ASP A 133 7.02 -5.97 5.17
N VAL A 134 6.36 -5.08 4.43
CA VAL A 134 4.89 -5.03 4.37
C VAL A 134 4.33 -6.15 3.52
N ASP A 135 5.02 -6.49 2.42
CA ASP A 135 4.62 -7.57 1.52
C ASP A 135 4.92 -8.96 2.09
N GLY A 136 5.74 -9.02 3.16
CA GLY A 136 6.16 -10.26 3.80
C GLY A 136 7.24 -11.00 3.04
N ASP A 137 8.02 -10.30 2.25
CA ASP A 137 9.07 -10.87 1.42
C ASP A 137 10.26 -11.40 2.22
N SER A 138 11.03 -12.28 1.59
CA SER A 138 12.24 -12.85 2.19
C SER A 138 13.38 -11.84 2.20
N LEU A 139 13.87 -11.47 3.39
CA LEU A 139 14.88 -10.45 3.57
C LEU A 139 16.30 -10.99 3.57
N THR A 140 17.18 -10.33 2.81
CA THR A 140 18.63 -10.58 2.78
C THR A 140 19.37 -9.44 3.48
N TYR A 141 20.12 -9.76 4.52
CA TYR A 141 20.85 -8.81 5.37
C TYR A 141 22.28 -8.60 4.88
N SER A 142 22.78 -7.38 4.91
CA SER A 142 24.14 -7.05 4.50
C SER A 142 24.75 -5.91 5.32
N VAL A 143 26.05 -5.98 5.56
CA VAL A 143 26.84 -4.91 6.20
C VAL A 143 27.09 -3.81 5.17
N VAL A 144 26.80 -2.55 5.53
CA VAL A 144 27.11 -1.37 4.70
C VAL A 144 28.45 -0.75 5.12
N THR A 145 28.64 -0.55 6.43
CA THR A 145 29.89 -0.05 7.00
C THR A 145 30.37 -0.99 8.09
N SER A 146 31.57 -1.50 7.98
CA SER A 146 32.20 -2.35 8.99
C SER A 146 32.56 -1.56 10.26
N PRO A 147 32.59 -2.22 11.42
CA PRO A 147 33.06 -1.60 12.65
C PRO A 147 34.56 -1.24 12.58
N SER A 148 34.99 -0.27 13.36
CA SER A 148 36.37 0.23 13.38
C SER A 148 37.29 -0.52 14.34
N SER A 149 36.71 -1.10 15.39
CA SER A 149 37.42 -1.73 16.53
C SER A 149 37.03 -3.20 16.70
N GLY A 150 36.61 -3.85 15.62
CA GLY A 150 36.20 -5.25 15.59
C GLY A 150 35.89 -5.74 14.20
N SER A 151 35.24 -6.87 14.15
CA SER A 151 34.68 -7.45 12.91
C SER A 151 33.22 -7.82 13.10
N VAL A 152 32.47 -7.86 12.01
CA VAL A 152 31.08 -8.32 12.00
C VAL A 152 30.85 -9.30 10.85
N SER A 153 30.12 -10.37 11.13
CA SER A 153 29.56 -11.28 10.13
C SER A 153 28.06 -11.40 10.33
N ILE A 154 27.31 -11.60 9.25
CA ILE A 154 25.86 -11.75 9.29
C ILE A 154 25.48 -13.16 8.81
N ASP A 155 24.59 -13.81 9.56
CA ASP A 155 23.94 -15.06 9.19
C ASP A 155 22.43 -14.91 9.41
N GLY A 156 21.67 -14.89 8.32
CA GLY A 156 20.26 -14.52 8.35
C GLY A 156 20.05 -13.15 8.99
N SER A 157 19.21 -13.08 10.03
CA SER A 157 18.92 -11.84 10.78
C SER A 157 19.82 -11.64 12.01
N VAL A 158 20.92 -12.41 12.13
CA VAL A 158 21.84 -12.32 13.27
C VAL A 158 23.20 -11.81 12.81
N ALA A 159 23.68 -10.73 13.42
CA ALA A 159 25.04 -10.25 13.30
C ALA A 159 25.87 -10.74 14.47
N THR A 160 27.02 -11.38 14.20
CA THR A 160 28.03 -11.70 15.18
C THR A 160 29.12 -10.64 15.14
N TYR A 161 29.19 -9.81 16.18
CA TYR A 161 30.28 -8.84 16.37
C TYR A 161 31.37 -9.45 17.22
N THR A 162 32.63 -9.31 16.79
CA THR A 162 33.83 -9.77 17.52
C THR A 162 34.74 -8.55 17.73
N PRO A 163 34.95 -8.11 18.99
CA PRO A 163 35.90 -7.03 19.30
C PRO A 163 37.32 -7.40 18.86
N SER A 164 38.12 -6.40 18.49
CA SER A 164 39.57 -6.57 18.38
C SER A 164 40.15 -6.85 19.78
N ALA A 165 41.24 -7.62 19.83
CA ALA A 165 41.88 -8.01 21.09
C ALA A 165 42.21 -6.79 22.00
N ASN A 166 41.86 -6.86 23.29
CA ASN A 166 42.12 -5.84 24.30
C ASN A 166 41.57 -4.45 23.90
N THR A 167 40.45 -4.42 23.19
CA THR A 167 39.84 -3.16 22.75
C THR A 167 38.52 -2.95 23.45
N ASN A 168 38.36 -1.83 24.13
CA ASN A 168 37.11 -1.44 24.80
C ASN A 168 36.63 -0.05 24.35
N GLY A 169 35.40 0.30 24.68
CA GLY A 169 34.75 1.54 24.28
C GLY A 169 33.52 1.32 23.36
N SER A 170 33.14 2.34 22.63
CA SER A 170 32.00 2.28 21.71
C SER A 170 32.48 2.04 20.28
N ASP A 171 31.86 1.09 19.61
CA ASP A 171 32.05 0.83 18.19
C ASP A 171 30.71 0.80 17.47
N THR A 172 30.68 0.98 16.18
CA THR A 172 29.46 0.98 15.36
C THR A 172 29.66 0.30 14.03
N PHE A 173 28.63 -0.37 13.58
CA PHE A 173 28.51 -0.80 12.18
C PHE A 173 27.13 -0.47 11.63
N THR A 174 26.99 -0.42 10.31
CA THR A 174 25.71 -0.19 9.68
C THR A 174 25.32 -1.37 8.79
N PHE A 175 24.00 -1.59 8.69
CA PHE A 175 23.47 -2.65 7.86
C PHE A 175 22.25 -2.16 7.08
N LYS A 176 21.90 -2.88 6.02
CA LYS A 176 20.67 -2.78 5.28
C LYS A 176 20.13 -4.17 4.98
N VAL A 177 18.89 -4.24 4.55
CA VAL A 177 18.26 -5.45 4.03
C VAL A 177 17.74 -5.19 2.62
N SER A 178 17.58 -6.28 1.85
CA SER A 178 16.92 -6.26 0.55
C SER A 178 15.88 -7.36 0.51
N ASP A 179 14.72 -7.08 -0.08
CA ASP A 179 13.65 -8.02 -0.42
C ASP A 179 13.87 -8.73 -1.77
N GLY A 180 14.94 -8.35 -2.49
CA GLY A 180 15.25 -8.80 -3.85
C GLY A 180 14.81 -7.82 -4.94
N THR A 181 13.96 -6.84 -4.62
CA THR A 181 13.46 -5.79 -5.52
C THR A 181 13.97 -4.41 -5.10
N ALA A 182 13.96 -4.12 -3.82
CA ALA A 182 14.37 -2.85 -3.22
C ALA A 182 15.29 -3.06 -2.02
N ASP A 183 16.06 -2.03 -1.70
CA ASP A 183 16.86 -1.95 -0.47
C ASP A 183 16.14 -1.12 0.59
N SER A 184 16.31 -1.48 1.85
CA SER A 184 15.83 -0.71 3.01
C SER A 184 16.60 0.59 3.22
N ASN A 185 16.16 1.40 4.18
CA ASN A 185 17.01 2.38 4.84
C ASN A 185 18.23 1.68 5.47
N THR A 186 19.32 2.45 5.67
CA THR A 186 20.47 1.98 6.43
C THR A 186 20.26 2.26 7.92
N SER A 187 20.50 1.24 8.77
CA SER A 187 20.42 1.35 10.22
C SER A 187 21.75 1.10 10.89
N THR A 188 21.94 1.70 12.06
CA THR A 188 23.18 1.65 12.84
C THR A 188 23.01 0.73 14.04
N ILE A 189 23.98 -0.14 14.25
CA ILE A 189 24.15 -0.88 15.49
C ILE A 189 25.30 -0.25 16.27
N THR A 190 25.04 0.13 17.52
CA THR A 190 26.07 0.62 18.46
C THR A 190 26.41 -0.49 19.45
N VAL A 191 27.69 -0.86 19.49
CA VAL A 191 28.19 -1.88 20.43
C VAL A 191 29.02 -1.20 21.50
N THR A 192 28.69 -1.43 22.77
CA THR A 192 29.51 -1.02 23.92
C THR A 192 30.37 -2.20 24.37
N VAL A 193 31.67 -2.06 24.23
CA VAL A 193 32.65 -3.07 24.66
C VAL A 193 33.18 -2.64 26.03
N THR A 194 32.98 -3.47 27.05
CA THR A 194 33.44 -3.21 28.43
C THR A 194 34.81 -3.83 28.66
N SER A 195 35.65 -3.13 29.35
CA SER A 195 36.98 -3.68 29.71
C SER A 195 36.89 -4.78 30.76
N VAL A 196 37.75 -5.77 30.62
CA VAL A 196 37.96 -6.85 31.57
C VAL A 196 39.44 -6.87 31.98
N ASN A 197 39.73 -7.14 33.24
CA ASN A 197 41.11 -7.18 33.69
C ASN A 197 41.87 -8.40 33.13
N ASP A 198 42.94 -8.14 32.40
CA ASP A 198 43.82 -9.18 31.88
C ASP A 198 44.79 -9.67 32.93
N VAL A 199 45.10 -10.95 32.91
CA VAL A 199 46.17 -11.50 33.77
C VAL A 199 47.53 -11.06 33.23
N PRO A 200 48.44 -10.59 34.09
CA PRO A 200 49.78 -10.19 33.67
C PRO A 200 50.55 -11.39 33.10
N VAL A 201 51.19 -11.20 31.96
CA VAL A 201 52.08 -12.20 31.36
C VAL A 201 53.52 -11.89 31.80
N ALA A 202 54.17 -12.84 32.47
CA ALA A 202 55.58 -12.72 32.84
C ALA A 202 56.42 -12.74 31.54
N ALA A 203 57.37 -11.79 31.46
CA ALA A 203 58.31 -11.64 30.36
C ALA A 203 59.46 -12.66 30.49
#